data_9bf58054fde0d339bbdb0598a61192a8
#
_entry.id   9bf58054fde0d339bbdb0598a61192a8
#
_cell.length_a   1.000
_cell.length_b   1.000
_cell.length_c   1.000
_cell.angle_alpha   90.00
_cell.angle_beta   90.00
_cell.angle_gamma   90.00
#
_symmetry.space_group_name_H-M   'P 1'
#
loop_
_entity.id
_entity.type
_entity.pdbx_description
1 polymer ?
#
loop_
_entity_poly.entity_id
_entity_poly.type
_entity_poly.pdbx_seq_one_letter_code
_entity_poly.pdbx_strand_id
1 'polypeptide(L)'
;MNTVVTSRQALLAASRTVARRQGLGGLSIRAVAAEARVSVGSVYNYFSGKTELLAATVEEIWMQILSAPEGEAPRDGFAAYVHWLFQRIQS
;
A
#
# COMPACT_ATOMS: atom_id res chain seq x y z
N MET A 1 30.01 3.81 -4.95
CA MET A 1 29.24 2.65 -4.80
C MET A 1 27.79 2.95 -4.54
N ASN A 2 26.98 2.43 -5.34
CA ASN A 2 25.59 2.82 -5.26
C ASN A 2 24.70 1.66 -5.00
N THR A 3 24.80 1.18 -3.80
CA THR A 3 23.84 0.19 -3.39
C THR A 3 22.54 0.90 -3.15
N VAL A 4 21.55 0.53 -3.90
CA VAL A 4 20.21 1.06 -3.64
C VAL A 4 19.68 0.32 -2.43
N VAL A 5 19.57 1.04 -1.34
CA VAL A 5 19.00 0.48 -0.13
C VAL A 5 17.52 0.80 -0.15
N THR A 6 16.71 -0.23 -0.08
CA THR A 6 15.27 -0.03 -0.02
C THR A 6 14.75 -0.49 1.33
N SER A 7 13.50 -0.20 1.60
CA SER A 7 12.84 -0.57 2.83
C SER A 7 11.43 -0.99 2.49
N ARG A 8 10.76 -1.62 3.46
CA ARG A 8 9.36 -1.98 3.29
C ARG A 8 8.52 -0.73 2.97
N GLN A 9 8.82 0.39 3.66
CA GLN A 9 8.09 1.64 3.42
C GLN A 9 8.31 2.17 2.00
N ALA A 10 9.55 2.12 1.52
CA ALA A 10 9.85 2.57 0.17
C ALA A 10 9.15 1.72 -0.87
N LEU A 11 9.11 0.40 -0.65
CA LEU A 11 8.43 -0.50 -1.56
C LEU A 11 6.92 -0.29 -1.54
N LEU A 12 6.35 -0.02 -0.39
CA LEU A 12 4.92 0.28 -0.29
C LEU A 12 4.58 1.60 -0.98
N ALA A 13 5.46 2.60 -0.86
CA ALA A 13 5.27 3.86 -1.57
C ALA A 13 5.28 3.63 -3.09
N ALA A 14 6.23 2.82 -3.58
CA ALA A 14 6.28 2.48 -4.99
C ALA A 14 5.04 1.72 -5.43
N SER A 15 4.60 0.80 -4.59
CA SER A 15 3.41 0.00 -4.87
C SER A 15 2.16 0.87 -4.96
N ARG A 16 2.02 1.84 -4.06
CA ARG A 16 0.90 2.78 -4.13
C ARG A 16 0.92 3.60 -5.41
N THR A 17 2.11 4.00 -5.83
CA THR A 17 2.26 4.74 -7.09
C THR A 17 1.82 3.91 -8.28
N VAL A 18 2.23 2.63 -8.33
CA VAL A 18 1.81 1.74 -9.39
C VAL A 18 0.29 1.55 -9.36
N ALA A 19 -0.26 1.37 -8.16
CA ALA A 19 -1.70 1.15 -8.02
C ALA A 19 -2.50 2.38 -8.47
N ARG A 20 -2.01 3.58 -8.17
CA ARG A 20 -2.69 4.81 -8.61
C ARG A 20 -2.64 4.96 -10.11
N ARG A 21 -1.52 4.56 -10.72
CA ARG A 21 -1.32 4.76 -12.15
C ARG A 21 -2.01 3.69 -12.99
N GLN A 22 -1.98 2.46 -12.52
CA GLN A 22 -2.42 1.32 -13.31
C GLN A 22 -3.57 0.54 -12.66
N GLY A 23 -4.01 0.97 -11.48
CA GLY A 23 -5.00 0.23 -10.73
C GLY A 23 -4.38 -0.96 -10.01
N LEU A 24 -5.14 -1.53 -9.08
CA LEU A 24 -4.64 -2.68 -8.33
C LEU A 24 -4.40 -3.89 -9.21
N GLY A 25 -5.14 -4.00 -10.31
CA GLY A 25 -4.94 -5.08 -11.27
C GLY A 25 -3.60 -5.03 -11.97
N GLY A 26 -2.97 -3.85 -12.04
CA GLY A 26 -1.66 -3.69 -12.63
C GLY A 26 -0.51 -3.89 -11.67
N LEU A 27 -0.81 -4.15 -10.41
CA LEU A 27 0.22 -4.31 -9.40
C LEU A 27 0.88 -5.67 -9.52
N SER A 28 2.21 -5.68 -9.54
CA SER A 28 2.98 -6.92 -9.60
C SER A 28 4.32 -6.67 -8.92
N ILE A 29 4.99 -7.78 -8.57
CA ILE A 29 6.33 -7.69 -7.99
C ILE A 29 7.26 -6.96 -8.97
N ARG A 30 7.16 -7.27 -10.25
CA ARG A 30 8.02 -6.70 -11.26
C ARG A 30 7.76 -5.20 -11.43
N ALA A 31 6.51 -4.80 -11.43
CA ALA A 31 6.15 -3.39 -11.58
C ALA A 31 6.64 -2.58 -10.39
N VAL A 32 6.51 -3.14 -9.19
CA VAL A 32 6.97 -2.44 -7.99
C VAL A 32 8.49 -2.35 -7.97
N ALA A 33 9.19 -3.41 -8.36
CA ALA A 33 10.63 -3.37 -8.45
C ALA A 33 11.09 -2.28 -9.42
N ALA A 34 10.44 -2.18 -10.57
CA ALA A 34 10.78 -1.16 -11.55
C ALA A 34 10.51 0.25 -11.01
N GLU A 35 9.38 0.44 -10.36
CA GLU A 35 9.03 1.74 -9.80
C GLU A 35 10.01 2.14 -8.71
N ALA A 36 10.41 1.21 -7.86
CA ALA A 36 11.32 1.47 -6.76
C ALA A 36 12.79 1.48 -7.21
N ARG A 37 13.04 1.07 -8.45
CA ARG A 37 14.38 0.99 -9.02
C ARG A 37 15.28 0.01 -8.28
N VAL A 38 14.72 -1.13 -7.96
CA VAL A 38 15.44 -2.21 -7.29
C VAL A 38 15.19 -3.50 -8.05
N SER A 39 15.94 -4.54 -7.69
CA SER A 39 15.75 -5.84 -8.31
C SER A 39 14.51 -6.51 -7.78
N VAL A 40 13.97 -7.46 -8.53
CA VAL A 40 12.87 -8.28 -8.08
C VAL A 40 13.24 -9.02 -6.79
N GLY A 41 14.50 -9.48 -6.71
CA GLY A 41 14.96 -10.14 -5.48
C GLY A 41 14.89 -9.25 -4.26
N SER A 42 15.15 -7.95 -4.44
CA SER A 42 15.04 -7.01 -3.32
C SER A 42 13.60 -6.93 -2.81
N VAL A 43 12.63 -6.96 -3.73
CA VAL A 43 11.22 -6.96 -3.31
C VAL A 43 10.90 -8.22 -2.53
N TYR A 44 11.42 -9.37 -2.98
CA TYR A 44 11.18 -10.64 -2.29
C TYR A 44 11.79 -10.70 -0.91
N ASN A 45 12.75 -9.83 -0.61
CA ASN A 45 13.27 -9.76 0.77
C ASN A 45 12.22 -9.23 1.75
N TYR A 46 11.20 -8.58 1.27
CA TYR A 46 10.18 -7.94 2.12
C TYR A 46 8.80 -8.54 1.97
N PHE A 47 8.50 -9.10 0.81
CA PHE A 47 7.17 -9.66 0.52
C PHE A 47 7.37 -11.03 -0.12
N SER A 48 6.65 -12.01 0.37
CA SER A 48 6.82 -13.38 -0.11
C SER A 48 6.29 -13.60 -1.52
N GLY A 49 5.42 -12.71 -1.98
CA GLY A 49 4.87 -12.81 -3.32
C GLY A 49 3.82 -11.74 -3.56
N LYS A 50 3.15 -11.84 -4.70
CA LYS A 50 2.18 -10.82 -5.12
C LYS A 50 1.04 -10.67 -4.13
N THR A 51 0.56 -11.77 -3.58
CA THR A 51 -0.57 -11.72 -2.66
C THR A 51 -0.23 -10.89 -1.42
N GLU A 52 0.94 -11.14 -0.85
CA GLU A 52 1.35 -10.39 0.33
C GLU A 52 1.58 -8.93 -0.02
N LEU A 53 2.20 -8.66 -1.15
CA LEU A 53 2.43 -7.28 -1.60
C LEU A 53 1.12 -6.56 -1.81
N LEU A 54 0.16 -7.21 -2.46
CA LEU A 54 -1.14 -6.62 -2.71
C LEU A 54 -1.87 -6.33 -1.40
N ALA A 55 -1.87 -7.28 -0.48
CA ALA A 55 -2.53 -7.10 0.80
C ALA A 55 -1.92 -5.93 1.58
N ALA A 56 -0.60 -5.85 1.61
CA ALA A 56 0.07 -4.77 2.32
C ALA A 56 -0.21 -3.42 1.67
N THR A 57 -0.28 -3.39 0.34
CA THR A 57 -0.55 -2.16 -0.39
C THR A 57 -1.97 -1.67 -0.13
N VAL A 58 -2.93 -2.58 -0.15
CA VAL A 58 -4.31 -2.23 0.13
C VAL A 58 -4.43 -1.71 1.56
N GLU A 59 -3.77 -2.36 2.50
CA GLU A 59 -3.78 -1.92 3.88
C GLU A 59 -3.21 -0.50 4.01
N GLU A 60 -2.10 -0.23 3.33
CA GLU A 60 -1.49 1.10 3.33
C GLU A 60 -2.44 2.15 2.78
N ILE A 61 -3.10 1.83 1.69
CA ILE A 61 -4.05 2.75 1.07
C ILE A 61 -5.19 3.04 2.03
N TRP A 62 -5.73 1.99 2.66
CA TRP A 62 -6.79 2.17 3.63
C TRP A 62 -6.35 3.01 4.81
N MET A 63 -5.15 2.77 5.31
CA MET A 63 -4.62 3.55 6.42
C MET A 63 -4.53 5.03 6.07
N GLN A 64 -4.14 5.34 4.84
CA GLN A 64 -4.06 6.73 4.42
C GLN A 64 -5.43 7.37 4.24
N ILE A 65 -6.36 6.62 3.68
CA ILE A 65 -7.72 7.13 3.52
C ILE A 65 -8.37 7.37 4.88
N LEU A 66 -8.08 6.48 5.81
CA LEU A 66 -8.71 6.52 7.13
C LEU A 66 -7.96 7.39 8.13
N SER A 67 -6.80 7.93 7.75
CA SER A 67 -6.15 8.93 8.59
C SER A 67 -6.81 10.27 8.32
N ALA A 68 -8.08 10.34 8.65
CA ALA A 68 -8.87 11.54 8.50
C ALA A 68 -8.46 12.55 9.57
N PRO A 69 -8.87 13.80 9.41
CA PRO A 69 -8.63 14.80 10.45
C PRO A 69 -9.10 14.30 11.80
N GLU A 70 -8.44 14.77 12.82
CA GLU A 70 -8.72 14.33 14.18
C GLU A 70 -10.20 14.49 14.52
N GLY A 71 -10.71 13.48 15.20
CA GLY A 71 -12.08 13.49 15.67
C GLY A 71 -13.09 12.98 14.67
N GLU A 72 -12.70 12.73 13.43
CA GLU A 72 -13.65 12.30 12.43
C GLU A 72 -13.71 10.80 12.23
N ALA A 73 -12.61 10.09 12.42
CA ALA A 73 -12.58 8.66 12.21
C ALA A 73 -12.49 7.93 13.54
N PRO A 74 -13.19 6.81 13.68
CA PRO A 74 -13.08 6.02 14.90
C PRO A 74 -11.69 5.39 14.99
N ARG A 75 -11.31 5.10 16.23
CA ARG A 75 -9.99 4.51 16.49
C ARG A 75 -10.07 3.07 16.93
N ASP A 76 -11.25 2.49 16.83
CA ASP A 76 -11.50 1.19 17.42
C ASP A 76 -11.38 0.03 16.46
N GLY A 77 -10.36 0.02 15.65
CA GLY A 77 -10.10 -1.13 14.82
C GLY A 77 -10.69 -1.04 13.44
N PHE A 78 -10.39 -2.05 12.65
CA PHE A 78 -10.67 -2.03 11.23
C PHE A 78 -12.15 -2.04 10.91
N ALA A 79 -12.92 -2.83 11.65
CA ALA A 79 -14.34 -2.93 11.40
C ALA A 79 -15.05 -1.59 11.62
N ALA A 80 -14.62 -0.85 12.65
CA ALA A 80 -15.20 0.47 12.91
C ALA A 80 -14.86 1.44 11.80
N TYR A 81 -13.64 1.35 11.26
CA TYR A 81 -13.24 2.19 10.14
C TYR A 81 -14.07 1.90 8.90
N VAL A 82 -14.29 0.63 8.61
CA VAL A 82 -15.05 0.24 7.43
C VAL A 82 -16.48 0.78 7.55
N HIS A 83 -17.07 0.66 8.72
CA HIS A 83 -18.42 1.16 8.96
C HIS A 83 -18.48 2.67 8.79
N TRP A 84 -17.52 3.38 9.39
CA TRP A 84 -17.45 4.82 9.30
C TRP A 84 -17.30 5.28 7.83
N LEU A 85 -16.42 4.61 7.10
CA LEU A 85 -16.19 4.95 5.71
C LEU A 85 -17.44 4.71 4.87
N PHE A 86 -18.10 3.61 5.13
CA PHE A 86 -19.31 3.26 4.41
C PHE A 86 -20.38 4.33 4.59
N GLN A 87 -20.53 4.82 5.81
CA GLN A 87 -21.48 5.88 6.07
C GLN A 87 -21.11 7.18 5.38
N ARG A 88 -19.84 7.49 5.31
CA ARG A 88 -19.40 8.69 4.61
C ARG A 88 -19.69 8.62 3.12
N ILE A 89 -19.56 7.44 2.55
CA ILE A 89 -19.85 7.27 1.12
C ILE A 89 -21.33 7.46 0.85
N GLN A 90 -22.16 7.06 1.79
CA GLN A 90 -23.60 7.16 1.61
C GLN A 90 -24.17 8.53 1.90
N SER A 91 -23.47 9.34 2.61
CA SER A 91 -23.95 10.68 2.94
C SER A 91 -23.51 11.75 1.91
#